data_0503da8858af3f3c45ae6aaabd56d9be
#
_entry.id   0503da8858af3f3c45ae6aaabd56d9be
#
_cell.length_a   1.000
_cell.length_b   1.000
_cell.length_c   1.000
_cell.angle_alpha   90.00
_cell.angle_beta   90.00
_cell.angle_gamma   90.00
#
_symmetry.space_group_name_H-M   'P 1'
#
loop_
_entity.id
_entity.type
_entity.pdbx_description
1 polymer ?
#
loop_
_entity_poly.entity_id
_entity_poly.type
_entity_poly.pdbx_seq_one_letter_code
_entity_poly.pdbx_strand_id
1 'polypeptide(L)'
;MPQHGRRKADKVLLAALGCGATIEVAAHKAGVSEATVYRRLQEPEFVKELQKFQSDIVQRAAATSTAAMTEAIKTFLALMQPSTPPAVRLGAARAIY
;
A
#
# COMPACT_ATOMS: atom_id res chain seq x y z
N MET A 1 -0.18 -30.60 11.17
CA MET A 1 -1.62 -30.27 11.09
C MET A 1 -1.93 -29.54 9.80
N PRO A 2 -2.79 -30.09 8.94
CA PRO A 2 -3.12 -29.44 7.66
C PRO A 2 -3.68 -28.04 7.81
N GLN A 3 -4.44 -27.78 8.87
CA GLN A 3 -5.05 -26.47 9.11
C GLN A 3 -4.02 -25.38 9.42
N HIS A 4 -2.94 -25.71 10.13
CA HIS A 4 -1.88 -24.72 10.39
C HIS A 4 -1.13 -24.33 9.13
N GLY A 5 -0.79 -25.31 8.28
CA GLY A 5 -0.15 -25.05 7.00
C GLY A 5 -1.05 -24.22 6.09
N ARG A 6 -2.36 -24.54 6.06
CA ARG A 6 -3.33 -23.80 5.27
C ARG A 6 -3.46 -22.34 5.72
N ARG A 7 -3.57 -22.09 7.02
CA ARG A 7 -3.66 -20.72 7.57
C ARG A 7 -2.42 -19.89 7.24
N LYS A 8 -1.25 -20.48 7.38
CA LYS A 8 0.01 -19.81 7.07
C LYS A 8 0.08 -19.47 5.58
N ALA A 9 -0.27 -20.43 4.72
CA ALA A 9 -0.30 -20.21 3.27
C ALA A 9 -1.31 -19.16 2.89
N ASP A 10 -2.52 -19.18 3.47
CA ASP A 10 -3.57 -18.21 3.19
C ASP A 10 -3.14 -16.80 3.58
N LYS A 11 -2.47 -16.63 4.73
CA LYS A 11 -1.94 -15.32 5.13
C LYS A 11 -0.91 -14.79 4.14
N VAL A 12 0.00 -15.65 3.68
CA VAL A 12 1.00 -15.27 2.68
C VAL A 12 0.33 -14.91 1.35
N LEU A 13 -0.67 -15.68 0.94
CA LEU A 13 -1.44 -15.40 -0.28
C LEU A 13 -2.16 -14.06 -0.18
N LEU A 14 -2.83 -13.79 0.94
CA LEU A 14 -3.53 -12.51 1.17
C LEU A 14 -2.56 -11.34 1.09
N ALA A 15 -1.41 -11.45 1.75
CA ALA A 15 -0.40 -10.40 1.73
C ALA A 15 0.16 -10.18 0.33
N ALA A 16 0.52 -11.23 -0.38
CA ALA A 16 1.09 -11.14 -1.72
C ALA A 16 0.08 -10.59 -2.72
N LEU A 17 -1.11 -11.17 -2.78
CA LEU A 17 -2.16 -10.74 -3.70
C LEU A 17 -2.66 -9.33 -3.38
N GLY A 18 -2.76 -9.02 -2.09
CA GLY A 18 -3.17 -7.69 -1.63
C GLY A 18 -2.19 -6.59 -2.03
N CYS A 19 -0.91 -6.91 -2.12
CA CYS A 19 0.13 -5.99 -2.58
C CYS A 19 0.30 -5.96 -4.10
N GLY A 20 -0.56 -6.65 -4.85
CA GLY A 20 -0.53 -6.63 -6.30
C GLY A 20 0.34 -7.68 -6.96
N ALA A 21 0.78 -8.69 -6.24
CA ALA A 21 1.56 -9.78 -6.82
C ALA A 21 0.72 -10.60 -7.79
N THR A 22 1.37 -11.18 -8.80
CA THR A 22 0.72 -12.11 -9.72
C THR A 22 0.39 -13.41 -8.99
N ILE A 23 -0.51 -14.20 -9.56
CA ILE A 23 -0.88 -15.51 -9.01
C ILE A 23 0.35 -16.41 -8.92
N GLU A 24 1.20 -16.40 -9.92
CA GLU A 24 2.45 -17.18 -9.95
C GLU A 24 3.37 -16.81 -8.78
N VAL A 25 3.61 -15.51 -8.58
CA VAL A 25 4.46 -15.02 -7.50
C VAL A 25 3.85 -15.33 -6.13
N ALA A 26 2.55 -15.11 -5.98
CA ALA A 26 1.85 -15.41 -4.73
C ALA A 26 1.93 -16.90 -4.38
N ALA A 27 1.70 -17.77 -5.36
CA ALA A 27 1.81 -19.21 -5.17
C ALA A 27 3.21 -19.63 -4.73
N HIS A 28 4.23 -19.09 -5.38
CA HIS A 28 5.62 -19.38 -5.04
C HIS A 28 5.94 -18.95 -3.59
N LYS A 29 5.55 -17.74 -3.22
CA LYS A 29 5.79 -17.23 -1.86
C LYS A 29 5.06 -18.03 -0.80
N ALA A 30 3.85 -18.49 -1.08
CA ALA A 30 3.06 -19.28 -0.15
C ALA A 30 3.45 -20.76 -0.14
N GLY A 31 4.26 -21.21 -1.10
CA GLY A 31 4.64 -22.61 -1.21
C GLY A 31 3.49 -23.51 -1.65
N VAL A 32 2.57 -23.00 -2.45
CA VAL A 32 1.42 -23.74 -2.98
C VAL A 32 1.40 -23.69 -4.50
N SER A 33 0.58 -24.53 -5.13
CA SER A 33 0.40 -24.50 -6.57
C SER A 33 -0.49 -23.34 -6.99
N GLU A 34 -0.38 -22.91 -8.25
CA GLU A 34 -1.27 -21.91 -8.82
C GLU A 34 -2.73 -22.38 -8.77
N ALA A 35 -2.98 -23.67 -8.97
CA ALA A 35 -4.33 -24.24 -8.86
C ALA A 35 -4.92 -23.99 -7.48
N THR A 36 -4.12 -24.10 -6.42
CA THR A 36 -4.55 -23.79 -5.08
C THR A 36 -4.94 -22.33 -4.93
N VAL A 37 -4.17 -21.41 -5.52
CA VAL A 37 -4.49 -19.98 -5.49
C VAL A 37 -5.82 -19.72 -6.19
N TYR A 38 -6.05 -20.31 -7.37
CA TYR A 38 -7.30 -20.15 -8.10
C TYR A 38 -8.49 -20.67 -7.29
N ARG A 39 -8.32 -21.79 -6.58
CA ARG A 39 -9.39 -22.32 -5.72
C ARG A 39 -9.71 -21.38 -4.57
N ARG A 40 -8.70 -20.78 -3.95
CA ARG A 40 -8.92 -19.80 -2.87
C ARG A 40 -9.67 -18.59 -3.38
N LEU A 41 -9.36 -18.12 -4.59
CA LEU A 41 -10.04 -16.98 -5.19
C LEU A 41 -11.51 -17.25 -5.52
N GLN A 42 -11.93 -18.53 -5.53
CA GLN A 42 -13.33 -18.90 -5.69
C GLN A 42 -14.06 -19.04 -4.34
N GLU A 43 -13.34 -19.02 -3.23
CA GLU A 43 -13.95 -19.08 -1.90
C GLU A 43 -14.40 -17.67 -1.48
N PRO A 44 -15.71 -17.46 -1.19
CA PRO A 44 -16.22 -16.13 -0.86
C PRO A 44 -15.55 -15.52 0.38
N GLU A 45 -15.25 -16.33 1.38
CA GLU A 45 -14.59 -15.84 2.59
C GLU A 45 -13.19 -15.33 2.32
N PHE A 46 -12.43 -16.03 1.48
CA PHE A 46 -11.08 -15.63 1.10
C PHE A 46 -11.12 -14.33 0.30
N VAL A 47 -12.02 -14.21 -0.67
CA VAL A 47 -12.18 -13.00 -1.48
C VAL A 47 -12.54 -11.81 -0.61
N LYS A 48 -13.42 -12.00 0.37
CA LYS A 48 -13.83 -10.97 1.30
C LYS A 48 -12.66 -10.48 2.16
N GLU A 49 -11.85 -11.38 2.68
CA GLU A 49 -10.65 -11.03 3.42
C GLU A 49 -9.62 -10.31 2.54
N LEU A 50 -9.47 -10.75 1.30
CA LEU A 50 -8.57 -10.12 0.33
C LEU A 50 -9.01 -8.67 0.05
N GLN A 51 -10.30 -8.45 -0.19
CA GLN A 51 -10.85 -7.11 -0.42
C GLN A 51 -10.64 -6.22 0.78
N LYS A 52 -10.84 -6.74 1.98
CA LYS A 52 -10.61 -5.99 3.22
C LYS A 52 -9.15 -5.60 3.37
N PHE A 53 -8.24 -6.53 3.10
CA PHE A 53 -6.80 -6.28 3.16
C PHE A 53 -6.39 -5.20 2.16
N GLN A 54 -6.87 -5.28 0.93
CA GLN A 54 -6.59 -4.28 -0.11
C GLN A 54 -7.12 -2.91 0.27
N SER A 55 -8.34 -2.85 0.81
CA SER A 55 -8.95 -1.61 1.29
C SER A 55 -8.13 -0.98 2.40
N ASP A 56 -7.67 -1.78 3.37
CA ASP A 56 -6.83 -1.30 4.47
C ASP A 56 -5.51 -0.71 3.96
N ILE A 57 -4.87 -1.37 2.97
CA ILE A 57 -3.63 -0.88 2.36
C ILE A 57 -3.86 0.46 1.67
N VAL A 58 -4.93 0.57 0.89
CA VAL A 58 -5.27 1.80 0.17
C VAL A 58 -5.53 2.94 1.15
N GLN A 59 -6.27 2.67 2.22
CA GLN A 59 -6.56 3.69 3.24
C GLN A 59 -5.29 4.15 3.95
N ARG A 60 -4.40 3.25 4.29
CA ARG A 60 -3.11 3.59 4.91
C ARG A 60 -2.23 4.41 3.97
N ALA A 61 -2.17 4.03 2.71
CA ALA A 61 -1.40 4.77 1.70
C ALA A 61 -1.97 6.18 1.51
N ALA A 62 -3.28 6.31 1.43
CA ALA A 62 -3.95 7.61 1.30
C ALA A 62 -3.68 8.50 2.51
N ALA A 63 -3.78 7.95 3.73
CA ALA A 63 -3.51 8.69 4.96
C ALA A 63 -2.05 9.17 5.01
N THR A 64 -1.10 8.32 4.64
CA THR A 64 0.33 8.66 4.61
C THR A 64 0.60 9.76 3.59
N SER A 65 0.00 9.65 2.39
CA SER A 65 0.15 10.65 1.34
C SER A 65 -0.42 12.00 1.76
N THR A 66 -1.55 12.01 2.44
CA THR A 66 -2.18 13.23 2.95
C THR A 66 -1.29 13.90 4.00
N ALA A 67 -0.73 13.12 4.93
CA ALA A 67 0.18 13.63 5.96
C ALA A 67 1.44 14.24 5.33
N ALA A 68 2.04 13.55 4.36
CA ALA A 68 3.22 14.03 3.66
C ALA A 68 2.93 15.33 2.90
N MET A 69 1.78 15.42 2.23
CA MET A 69 1.36 16.62 1.53
C MET A 69 1.16 17.80 2.47
N THR A 70 0.55 17.57 3.63
CA THR A 70 0.35 18.59 4.65
C THR A 70 1.68 19.14 5.14
N GLU A 71 2.66 18.29 5.41
CA GLU A 71 4.00 18.72 5.83
C GLU A 71 4.73 19.49 4.73
N ALA A 72 4.60 19.09 3.48
CA ALA A 72 5.19 19.79 2.34
C ALA A 72 4.60 21.20 2.24
N ILE A 73 3.29 21.34 2.35
CA ILE A 73 2.62 22.62 2.30
C ILE A 73 3.09 23.54 3.43
N LYS A 74 3.19 23.02 4.65
CA LYS A 74 3.70 23.79 5.79
C LYS A 74 5.12 24.29 5.54
N THR A 75 5.98 23.45 4.97
CA THR A 75 7.36 23.81 4.65
C THR A 75 7.41 24.94 3.62
N PHE A 76 6.63 24.82 2.53
CA PHE A 76 6.57 25.87 1.52
C PHE A 76 6.05 27.18 2.08
N LEU A 77 5.00 27.16 2.91
CA LEU A 77 4.47 28.34 3.56
C LEU A 77 5.51 29.01 4.46
N ALA A 78 6.30 28.22 5.22
CA ALA A 78 7.36 28.73 6.06
C ALA A 78 8.45 29.42 5.20
N LEU A 79 8.83 28.81 4.07
CA LEU A 79 9.81 29.39 3.14
C LEU A 79 9.32 30.64 2.44
N MET A 80 8.01 30.87 2.40
CA MET A 80 7.39 32.06 1.81
C MET A 80 7.22 33.21 2.80
N GLN A 81 7.65 33.06 4.05
CA GLN A 81 7.58 34.12 5.07
C GLN A 81 8.47 35.32 4.69
N PRO A 82 8.08 36.54 5.09
CA PRO A 82 8.87 37.75 4.78
C PRO A 82 10.30 37.72 5.33
N SER A 83 10.54 36.93 6.39
CA SER A 83 11.87 36.74 6.98
C SER A 83 12.79 35.86 6.14
N THR A 84 12.24 35.13 5.16
CA THR A 84 13.01 34.23 4.29
C THR A 84 13.68 35.03 3.16
N PRO A 85 14.97 34.79 2.84
CA PRO A 85 15.63 35.48 1.74
C PRO A 85 14.87 35.34 0.42
N PRO A 86 14.80 36.43 -0.42
CA PRO A 86 13.99 36.39 -1.64
C PRO A 86 14.35 35.25 -2.61
N ALA A 87 15.60 34.87 -2.71
CA ALA A 87 16.03 33.76 -3.58
C ALA A 87 15.43 32.42 -3.14
N VAL A 88 15.35 32.17 -1.84
CA VAL A 88 14.74 30.95 -1.29
C VAL A 88 13.25 30.96 -1.51
N ARG A 89 12.59 32.11 -1.30
CA ARG A 89 11.15 32.25 -1.54
C ARG A 89 10.79 31.98 -3.00
N LEU A 90 11.58 32.50 -3.93
CA LEU A 90 11.39 32.24 -5.36
C LEU A 90 11.57 30.78 -5.71
N GLY A 91 12.59 30.11 -5.13
CA GLY A 91 12.82 28.68 -5.31
C GLY A 91 11.66 27.84 -4.82
N ALA A 92 11.09 28.15 -3.65
CA ALA A 92 9.92 27.47 -3.11
C ALA A 92 8.69 27.66 -4.01
N ALA A 93 8.45 28.86 -4.52
CA ALA A 93 7.34 29.14 -5.43
C ALA A 93 7.45 28.35 -6.73
N ARG A 94 8.66 28.20 -7.28
CA ARG A 94 8.90 27.40 -8.49
C ARG A 94 8.68 25.91 -8.25
N ALA A 95 8.97 25.43 -7.07
CA ALA A 95 8.82 24.00 -6.72
C ALA A 95 7.34 23.58 -6.63
N ILE A 96 6.43 24.52 -6.40
CA ILE A 96 4.99 24.26 -6.32
C ILE A 96 4.39 24.04 -7.73
N TYR A 97 4.92 24.68 -8.71
CA TYR A 97 4.52 24.53 -10.12
C TYR A 97 5.34 23.41 -10.80
#